data_1e6a5738b82764c60dd3768388cec037
#
_entry.id   1e6a5738b82764c60dd3768388cec037
#
_cell.length_a   1.000
_cell.length_b   1.000
_cell.length_c   1.000
_cell.angle_alpha   90.00
_cell.angle_beta   90.00
_cell.angle_gamma   90.00
#
_symmetry.space_group_name_H-M   'P 1'
#
loop_
_entity.id
_entity.type
_entity.pdbx_description
1 polymer ?
#
loop_
_entity_poly.entity_id
_entity_poly.type
_entity_poly.pdbx_seq_one_letter_code
_entity_poly.pdbx_strand_id
1 'polypeptide(L)'
;MSGNPWLQSLESDLEELEAPEQRTPVDRRVDLVPPVAPQPGVVLSRAADRFPRREIYTSLERDTRVWWLGVHGGAGETTLEQLLEGSRAAGHAWPVIAPGEGPAARVVLVARTHARGLRAAQLAAIEWASGDVPVRLEGLVLLADAPGRLPKALKQFSRLVAGGVPRVWELPWVEEWRLGAPVSEDTAPKDVSRLLDHLRTACLVPTSSTNHHPS
;
A
#
# COMPACT_ATOMS: atom_id res chain seq x y z
N MET A 1 38.68 22.15 35.85
CA MET A 1 38.52 21.63 34.48
C MET A 1 37.04 21.64 34.18
N SER A 2 36.60 22.69 33.47
CA SER A 2 35.16 22.88 33.19
C SER A 2 34.76 22.04 31.98
N GLY A 3 33.87 21.08 32.19
CA GLY A 3 33.28 20.29 31.12
C GLY A 3 32.48 21.21 30.20
N ASN A 4 32.62 20.95 28.91
CA ASN A 4 31.94 21.72 27.86
C ASN A 4 30.41 21.46 27.88
N PRO A 5 29.59 22.50 28.16
CA PRO A 5 28.13 22.35 28.30
C PRO A 5 27.44 21.76 27.05
N TRP A 6 28.04 21.95 25.88
CA TRP A 6 27.49 21.45 24.60
C TRP A 6 27.61 19.93 24.43
N LEU A 7 28.56 19.28 25.13
CA LEU A 7 28.70 17.81 25.08
C LEU A 7 27.62 17.11 25.91
N GLN A 8 27.22 17.70 27.04
CA GLN A 8 26.16 17.16 27.89
C GLN A 8 24.77 17.24 27.21
N SER A 9 24.53 18.31 26.43
CA SER A 9 23.28 18.44 25.66
C SER A 9 23.17 17.39 24.52
N LEU A 10 24.30 17.07 23.88
CA LEU A 10 24.35 16.04 22.83
C LEU A 10 24.16 14.62 23.38
N GLU A 11 24.67 14.34 24.58
CA GLU A 11 24.48 13.03 25.24
C GLU A 11 23.01 12.82 25.66
N SER A 12 22.33 13.84 26.16
CA SER A 12 20.90 13.78 26.50
C SER A 12 20.02 13.59 25.25
N ASP A 13 20.36 14.24 24.14
CA ASP A 13 19.63 14.10 22.87
C ASP A 13 19.86 12.72 22.22
N LEU A 14 21.00 12.06 22.50
CA LEU A 14 21.30 10.72 22.04
C LEU A 14 20.61 9.63 22.86
N GLU A 15 20.46 9.81 24.18
CA GLU A 15 19.71 8.86 25.02
C GLU A 15 18.20 8.87 24.73
N GLU A 16 17.63 10.03 24.36
CA GLU A 16 16.21 10.10 23.95
C GLU A 16 15.94 9.45 22.57
N LEU A 17 17.01 9.21 21.77
CA LEU A 17 16.94 8.54 20.47
C LEU A 17 17.04 7.01 20.53
N GLU A 18 17.45 6.43 21.65
CA GLU A 18 17.71 4.99 21.80
C GLU A 18 16.57 4.18 22.42
N ALA A 19 15.44 4.78 22.78
CA ALA A 19 14.29 4.01 23.22
C ALA A 19 13.69 3.22 22.05
N PRO A 20 13.59 1.88 22.14
CA PRO A 20 12.97 1.08 21.09
C PRO A 20 11.46 1.35 21.10
N GLU A 21 10.99 2.25 20.22
CA GLU A 21 9.57 2.32 19.89
C GLU A 21 9.14 0.95 19.34
N GLN A 22 8.44 0.18 20.16
CA GLN A 22 7.72 -1.02 19.73
C GLN A 22 6.70 -0.57 18.67
N ARG A 23 7.06 -0.75 17.39
CA ARG A 23 6.16 -0.49 16.27
C ARG A 23 5.10 -1.59 16.24
N THR A 24 3.97 -1.32 16.85
CA THR A 24 2.75 -2.02 16.46
C THR A 24 2.43 -1.65 15.02
N PRO A 25 2.06 -2.60 14.16
CA PRO A 25 1.54 -2.28 12.82
C PRO A 25 0.39 -1.29 13.01
N VAL A 26 0.51 -0.08 12.48
CA VAL A 26 -0.55 0.91 12.57
C VAL A 26 -1.62 0.51 11.57
N ASP A 27 -2.49 -0.39 11.97
CA ASP A 27 -3.78 -0.61 11.30
C ASP A 27 -4.66 0.62 11.60
N ARG A 28 -4.51 1.66 10.80
CA ARG A 28 -5.45 2.79 10.81
C ARG A 28 -6.65 2.40 9.98
N ARG A 29 -7.60 1.72 10.60
CA ARG A 29 -8.94 1.58 10.05
C ARG A 29 -9.59 2.95 10.00
N VAL A 30 -9.50 3.56 8.84
CA VAL A 30 -10.49 4.55 8.44
C VAL A 30 -11.50 3.76 7.62
N ASP A 31 -12.71 3.57 8.14
CA ASP A 31 -13.83 2.95 7.42
C ASP A 31 -14.28 3.91 6.31
N LEU A 32 -13.42 4.12 5.30
CA LEU A 32 -13.78 4.87 4.11
C LEU A 32 -14.56 3.93 3.19
N VAL A 33 -15.85 4.20 3.06
CA VAL A 33 -16.67 3.64 1.98
C VAL A 33 -15.98 4.03 0.66
N PRO A 34 -15.70 3.07 -0.26
CA PRO A 34 -15.09 3.43 -1.54
C PRO A 34 -15.98 4.47 -2.23
N PRO A 35 -15.40 5.54 -2.79
CA PRO A 35 -16.18 6.57 -3.43
C PRO A 35 -16.92 5.98 -4.64
N VAL A 36 -18.23 6.02 -4.59
CA VAL A 36 -19.12 5.69 -5.72
C VAL A 36 -19.24 6.91 -6.65
N ALA A 37 -18.89 8.09 -6.14
CA ALA A 37 -18.90 9.37 -6.85
C ALA A 37 -17.60 10.15 -6.54
N PRO A 38 -17.22 11.09 -7.42
CA PRO A 38 -16.06 11.96 -7.19
C PRO A 38 -16.17 12.68 -5.86
N GLN A 39 -15.06 12.69 -5.10
CA GLN A 39 -15.03 13.42 -3.84
C GLN A 39 -14.96 14.93 -4.08
N PRO A 40 -15.75 15.76 -3.38
CA PRO A 40 -15.67 17.19 -3.50
C PRO A 40 -14.27 17.74 -3.23
N GLY A 41 -13.76 18.60 -4.10
CA GLY A 41 -12.44 19.22 -3.94
C GLY A 41 -11.26 18.40 -4.45
N VAL A 42 -11.46 17.20 -4.98
CA VAL A 42 -10.41 16.44 -5.65
C VAL A 42 -10.14 17.04 -7.02
N VAL A 43 -8.91 17.51 -7.24
CA VAL A 43 -8.46 18.02 -8.53
C VAL A 43 -7.94 16.85 -9.36
N LEU A 44 -8.52 16.65 -10.54
CA LEU A 44 -8.09 15.63 -11.49
C LEU A 44 -6.62 15.79 -11.87
N SER A 45 -5.90 14.68 -11.86
CA SER A 45 -4.53 14.64 -12.36
C SER A 45 -4.49 15.03 -13.84
N ARG A 46 -3.37 15.65 -14.26
CA ARG A 46 -3.13 15.91 -15.70
C ARG A 46 -3.13 14.58 -16.44
N ALA A 47 -3.53 14.58 -17.71
CA ALA A 47 -3.56 13.36 -18.52
C ALA A 47 -2.22 12.60 -18.53
N ALA A 48 -1.09 13.32 -18.47
CA ALA A 48 0.26 12.75 -18.40
C ALA A 48 0.58 12.03 -17.06
N ASP A 49 -0.19 12.30 -16.00
CA ASP A 49 0.02 11.72 -14.67
C ASP A 49 -0.91 10.52 -14.42
N ARG A 50 -1.76 10.16 -15.38
CA ARG A 50 -2.72 9.08 -15.27
C ARG A 50 -2.05 7.74 -15.54
N PHE A 51 -2.46 6.74 -14.75
CA PHE A 51 -2.03 5.36 -14.99
C PHE A 51 -2.80 4.75 -16.16
N PRO A 52 -2.15 3.91 -16.97
CA PRO A 52 -2.84 3.16 -18.02
C PRO A 52 -3.93 2.27 -17.41
N ARG A 53 -4.90 1.87 -18.23
CA ARG A 53 -5.94 0.92 -17.87
C ARG A 53 -5.73 -0.37 -18.64
N ARG A 54 -5.95 -1.49 -17.97
CA ARG A 54 -5.93 -2.82 -18.57
C ARG A 54 -7.28 -3.47 -18.34
N GLU A 55 -7.94 -3.83 -19.41
CA GLU A 55 -9.18 -4.58 -19.36
C GLU A 55 -8.94 -6.01 -18.87
N ILE A 56 -9.76 -6.46 -17.93
CA ILE A 56 -9.68 -7.77 -17.31
C ILE A 56 -10.95 -8.55 -17.64
N TYR A 57 -10.76 -9.75 -18.14
CA TYR A 57 -11.82 -10.72 -18.37
C TYR A 57 -11.79 -11.74 -17.24
N THR A 58 -12.81 -11.75 -16.40
CA THR A 58 -12.85 -12.62 -15.20
C THR A 58 -12.91 -14.10 -15.55
N SER A 59 -13.37 -14.46 -16.76
CA SER A 59 -13.32 -15.81 -17.29
C SER A 59 -11.89 -16.36 -17.40
N LEU A 60 -10.89 -15.48 -17.61
CA LEU A 60 -9.48 -15.83 -17.72
C LEU A 60 -8.72 -15.71 -16.40
N GLU A 61 -9.25 -14.95 -15.45
CA GLU A 61 -8.60 -14.56 -14.19
C GLU A 61 -9.44 -14.97 -12.96
N ARG A 62 -10.11 -16.14 -13.04
CA ARG A 62 -11.13 -16.59 -12.06
C ARG A 62 -10.68 -16.63 -10.62
N ASP A 63 -9.41 -16.95 -10.38
CA ASP A 63 -8.87 -17.13 -9.04
C ASP A 63 -8.30 -15.84 -8.46
N THR A 64 -8.28 -14.75 -9.24
CA THR A 64 -7.74 -13.48 -8.78
C THR A 64 -8.75 -12.71 -7.94
N ARG A 65 -8.45 -12.56 -6.65
CA ARG A 65 -9.29 -11.86 -5.67
C ARG A 65 -8.83 -10.45 -5.37
N VAL A 66 -7.53 -10.18 -5.58
CA VAL A 66 -6.92 -8.86 -5.37
C VAL A 66 -5.81 -8.61 -6.38
N TRP A 67 -5.70 -7.36 -6.84
CA TRP A 67 -4.70 -6.90 -7.77
C TRP A 67 -3.71 -5.97 -7.09
N TRP A 68 -2.42 -6.23 -7.28
CA TRP A 68 -1.35 -5.34 -6.84
C TRP A 68 -1.02 -4.36 -7.96
N LEU A 69 -1.34 -3.08 -7.77
CA LEU A 69 -0.96 -2.03 -8.72
C LEU A 69 0.34 -1.36 -8.24
N GLY A 70 1.46 -1.77 -8.83
CA GLY A 70 2.74 -1.08 -8.64
C GLY A 70 2.69 0.30 -9.29
N VAL A 71 2.78 1.35 -8.47
CA VAL A 71 2.65 2.73 -8.98
C VAL A 71 3.92 3.27 -9.64
N HIS A 72 4.98 2.48 -9.66
CA HIS A 72 6.24 2.77 -10.36
C HIS A 72 7.03 1.48 -10.60
N GLY A 73 8.00 1.50 -11.51
CA GLY A 73 8.88 0.37 -11.77
C GLY A 73 9.64 -0.08 -10.51
N GLY A 74 9.62 -1.37 -10.20
CA GLY A 74 10.24 -1.93 -8.99
C GLY A 74 9.50 -1.63 -7.69
N ALA A 75 8.21 -1.30 -7.74
CA ALA A 75 7.39 -1.06 -6.57
C ALA A 75 7.28 -2.28 -5.63
N GLY A 76 7.37 -3.51 -6.18
CA GLY A 76 7.30 -4.76 -5.42
C GLY A 76 5.99 -5.54 -5.63
N GLU A 77 5.21 -5.22 -6.67
CA GLU A 77 3.95 -5.93 -6.96
C GLU A 77 4.14 -7.42 -7.19
N THR A 78 5.20 -7.82 -7.92
CA THR A 78 5.53 -9.24 -8.14
C THR A 78 6.00 -9.95 -6.87
N THR A 79 6.66 -9.24 -5.96
CA THR A 79 7.01 -9.76 -4.63
C THR A 79 5.74 -10.09 -3.83
N LEU A 80 4.75 -9.21 -3.85
CA LEU A 80 3.48 -9.43 -3.15
C LEU A 80 2.63 -10.52 -3.80
N GLU A 81 2.64 -10.63 -5.13
CA GLU A 81 2.01 -11.73 -5.85
C GLU A 81 2.56 -13.09 -5.43
N GLN A 82 3.88 -13.22 -5.27
CA GLN A 82 4.52 -14.46 -4.79
C GLN A 82 4.18 -14.80 -3.34
N LEU A 83 3.93 -13.78 -2.50
CA LEU A 83 3.64 -13.94 -1.08
C LEU A 83 2.17 -14.20 -0.77
N LEU A 84 1.25 -13.87 -1.67
CA LEU A 84 -0.19 -13.95 -1.39
C LEU A 84 -0.93 -14.68 -2.48
N GLU A 85 -1.30 -15.92 -2.21
CA GLU A 85 -2.13 -16.73 -3.11
C GLU A 85 -3.48 -16.05 -3.38
N GLY A 86 -3.99 -16.17 -4.59
CA GLY A 86 -5.21 -15.49 -5.03
C GLY A 86 -5.03 -14.00 -5.32
N SER A 87 -3.79 -13.54 -5.40
CA SER A 87 -3.45 -12.19 -5.83
C SER A 87 -2.67 -12.17 -7.14
N ARG A 88 -2.65 -11.03 -7.83
CA ARG A 88 -1.95 -10.87 -9.09
C ARG A 88 -1.39 -9.46 -9.28
N ALA A 89 -0.20 -9.36 -9.90
CA ALA A 89 0.39 -8.10 -10.33
C ALA A 89 -0.41 -7.49 -11.49
N ALA A 90 -0.73 -6.20 -11.39
CA ALA A 90 -1.51 -5.47 -12.39
C ALA A 90 -0.66 -4.95 -13.56
N GLY A 91 0.68 -4.99 -13.45
CA GLY A 91 1.60 -4.54 -14.50
C GLY A 91 1.53 -3.03 -14.71
N HIS A 92 1.52 -2.26 -13.63
CA HIS A 92 1.47 -0.80 -13.62
C HIS A 92 0.25 -0.17 -14.33
N ALA A 93 -0.86 -0.92 -14.45
CA ALA A 93 -2.10 -0.45 -15.05
C ALA A 93 -3.28 -0.73 -14.13
N TRP A 94 -4.27 0.17 -14.10
CA TRP A 94 -5.52 -0.10 -13.39
C TRP A 94 -6.22 -1.31 -14.00
N PRO A 95 -6.49 -2.38 -13.23
CA PRO A 95 -7.25 -3.53 -13.70
C PRO A 95 -8.73 -3.16 -13.74
N VAL A 96 -9.29 -2.98 -14.92
CA VAL A 96 -10.69 -2.64 -15.12
C VAL A 96 -11.44 -3.86 -15.60
N ILE A 97 -12.42 -4.32 -14.84
CA ILE A 97 -13.25 -5.46 -15.25
C ILE A 97 -14.06 -5.11 -16.50
N ALA A 98 -14.02 -5.97 -17.50
CA ALA A 98 -14.78 -5.79 -18.72
C ALA A 98 -16.30 -5.71 -18.45
N PRO A 99 -17.06 -4.94 -19.22
CA PRO A 99 -18.50 -4.81 -19.01
C PRO A 99 -19.21 -6.16 -19.00
N GLY A 100 -20.02 -6.43 -17.98
CA GLY A 100 -20.76 -7.68 -17.84
C GLY A 100 -19.98 -8.85 -17.22
N GLU A 101 -18.68 -8.72 -16.99
CA GLU A 101 -17.82 -9.79 -16.48
C GLU A 101 -17.82 -9.90 -14.94
N GLY A 102 -18.43 -8.96 -14.20
CA GLY A 102 -18.52 -9.08 -12.76
C GLY A 102 -18.33 -7.76 -11.99
N PRO A 103 -18.09 -7.84 -10.68
CA PRO A 103 -17.92 -6.68 -9.83
C PRO A 103 -16.56 -5.99 -10.11
N ALA A 104 -16.45 -4.73 -9.68
CA ALA A 104 -15.22 -3.95 -9.80
C ALA A 104 -14.01 -4.66 -9.18
N ALA A 105 -12.86 -4.59 -9.85
CA ALA A 105 -11.63 -5.19 -9.38
C ALA A 105 -11.24 -4.61 -8.01
N ARG A 106 -10.80 -5.48 -7.10
CA ARG A 106 -10.22 -5.08 -5.81
C ARG A 106 -8.73 -4.81 -6.01
N VAL A 107 -8.30 -3.62 -5.67
CA VAL A 107 -6.94 -3.16 -5.95
C VAL A 107 -6.26 -2.70 -4.66
N VAL A 108 -4.99 -3.05 -4.52
CA VAL A 108 -4.08 -2.47 -3.53
C VAL A 108 -2.94 -1.79 -4.27
N LEU A 109 -2.71 -0.51 -3.98
CA LEU A 109 -1.56 0.21 -4.50
C LEU A 109 -0.28 -0.31 -3.84
N VAL A 110 0.82 -0.32 -4.58
CA VAL A 110 2.12 -0.75 -4.09
C VAL A 110 3.16 0.30 -4.44
N ALA A 111 3.88 0.80 -3.43
CA ALA A 111 4.93 1.80 -3.62
C ALA A 111 6.12 1.57 -2.69
N ARG A 112 7.31 2.02 -3.11
CA ARG A 112 8.45 2.16 -2.22
C ARG A 112 8.45 3.50 -1.50
N THR A 113 9.07 3.55 -0.31
CA THR A 113 9.07 4.73 0.56
C THR A 113 10.05 5.85 0.14
N HIS A 114 10.58 5.82 -1.09
CA HIS A 114 11.33 6.94 -1.64
C HIS A 114 10.39 8.03 -2.21
N ALA A 115 10.90 9.24 -2.41
CA ALA A 115 10.11 10.42 -2.80
C ALA A 115 9.29 10.20 -4.10
N ARG A 116 9.88 9.58 -5.13
CA ARG A 116 9.18 9.30 -6.40
C ARG A 116 8.07 8.28 -6.22
N GLY A 117 8.31 7.23 -5.41
CA GLY A 117 7.30 6.21 -5.11
C GLY A 117 6.11 6.79 -4.37
N LEU A 118 6.35 7.59 -3.33
CA LEU A 118 5.29 8.28 -2.58
C LEU A 118 4.51 9.26 -3.46
N ARG A 119 5.21 9.97 -4.36
CA ARG A 119 4.54 10.88 -5.32
C ARG A 119 3.64 10.11 -6.28
N ALA A 120 4.10 8.99 -6.82
CA ALA A 120 3.31 8.14 -7.70
C ALA A 120 2.08 7.54 -6.97
N ALA A 121 2.26 7.10 -5.71
CA ALA A 121 1.13 6.65 -4.88
C ALA A 121 0.10 7.76 -4.63
N GLN A 122 0.56 8.99 -4.40
CA GLN A 122 -0.33 10.14 -4.25
C GLN A 122 -1.15 10.38 -5.54
N LEU A 123 -0.51 10.33 -6.71
CA LEU A 123 -1.19 10.52 -8.00
C LEU A 123 -2.23 9.42 -8.25
N ALA A 124 -1.89 8.16 -7.99
CA ALA A 124 -2.83 7.04 -8.11
C ALA A 124 -4.02 7.19 -7.14
N ALA A 125 -3.78 7.60 -5.89
CA ALA A 125 -4.84 7.84 -4.93
C ALA A 125 -5.78 8.98 -5.36
N ILE A 126 -5.23 10.06 -5.93
CA ILE A 126 -6.02 11.18 -6.50
C ILE A 126 -6.85 10.70 -7.69
N GLU A 127 -6.26 9.93 -8.62
CA GLU A 127 -6.98 9.39 -9.77
C GLU A 127 -8.14 8.49 -9.36
N TRP A 128 -7.93 7.61 -8.37
CA TRP A 128 -9.01 6.80 -7.81
C TRP A 128 -10.09 7.66 -7.14
N ALA A 129 -9.70 8.62 -6.28
CA ALA A 129 -10.62 9.48 -5.55
C ALA A 129 -11.44 10.41 -6.47
N SER A 130 -10.96 10.68 -7.68
CA SER A 130 -11.72 11.44 -8.69
C SER A 130 -12.88 10.65 -9.30
N GLY A 131 -12.96 9.33 -9.07
CA GLY A 131 -13.98 8.46 -9.66
C GLY A 131 -13.70 8.05 -11.10
N ASP A 132 -12.54 8.40 -11.65
CA ASP A 132 -12.19 8.11 -13.04
C ASP A 132 -11.89 6.64 -13.31
N VAL A 133 -11.61 5.86 -12.27
CA VAL A 133 -11.29 4.43 -12.37
C VAL A 133 -12.30 3.58 -11.61
N PRO A 134 -13.02 2.67 -12.29
CA PRO A 134 -14.08 1.86 -11.69
C PRO A 134 -13.49 0.65 -10.95
N VAL A 135 -12.67 0.90 -9.92
CA VAL A 135 -12.06 -0.13 -9.09
C VAL A 135 -12.40 0.08 -7.61
N ARG A 136 -12.39 -0.99 -6.85
CA ARG A 136 -12.46 -0.93 -5.40
C ARG A 136 -11.04 -0.87 -4.83
N LEU A 137 -10.63 0.29 -4.36
CA LEU A 137 -9.34 0.44 -3.69
C LEU A 137 -9.43 -0.08 -2.25
N GLU A 138 -8.60 -1.07 -1.92
CA GLU A 138 -8.51 -1.62 -0.55
C GLU A 138 -7.50 -0.87 0.31
N GLY A 139 -6.46 -0.31 -0.31
CA GLY A 139 -5.44 0.46 0.40
C GLY A 139 -4.12 0.59 -0.35
N LEU A 140 -3.05 0.85 0.41
CA LEU A 140 -1.69 1.06 -0.09
C LEU A 140 -0.70 0.23 0.75
N VAL A 141 0.14 -0.54 0.10
CA VAL A 141 1.32 -1.16 0.71
C VAL A 141 2.54 -0.29 0.43
N LEU A 142 3.21 0.14 1.49
CA LEU A 142 4.47 0.86 1.45
C LEU A 142 5.62 -0.09 1.78
N LEU A 143 6.47 -0.39 0.79
CA LEU A 143 7.67 -1.19 0.99
C LEU A 143 8.84 -0.27 1.35
N ALA A 144 9.60 -0.64 2.37
CA ALA A 144 10.84 0.06 2.70
C ALA A 144 11.79 0.06 1.49
N ASP A 145 12.33 1.23 1.13
CA ASP A 145 13.27 1.38 0.02
C ASP A 145 14.73 1.11 0.42
N ALA A 146 15.00 1.20 1.71
CA ALA A 146 16.32 0.99 2.31
C ALA A 146 16.17 0.45 3.74
N PRO A 147 17.23 -0.17 4.32
CA PRO A 147 17.25 -0.52 5.72
C PRO A 147 17.23 0.72 6.62
N GLY A 148 16.81 0.54 7.88
CA GLY A 148 16.83 1.59 8.89
C GLY A 148 15.59 2.49 8.90
N ARG A 149 15.74 3.67 9.51
CA ARG A 149 14.60 4.60 9.72
C ARG A 149 14.33 5.46 8.49
N LEU A 150 13.07 5.61 8.17
CA LEU A 150 12.64 6.52 7.10
C LEU A 150 12.93 7.99 7.48
N PRO A 151 13.62 8.77 6.63
CA PRO A 151 13.88 10.20 6.87
C PRO A 151 12.61 10.97 7.21
N LYS A 152 12.69 11.97 8.11
CA LYS A 152 11.55 12.74 8.60
C LYS A 152 10.66 13.29 7.49
N ALA A 153 11.24 13.84 6.44
CA ALA A 153 10.50 14.39 5.30
C ALA A 153 9.68 13.30 4.57
N LEU A 154 10.27 12.12 4.33
CA LEU A 154 9.57 11.00 3.70
C LEU A 154 8.51 10.40 4.63
N LYS A 155 8.75 10.35 5.94
CA LYS A 155 7.75 9.95 6.94
C LYS A 155 6.54 10.89 6.96
N GLN A 156 6.76 12.19 6.83
CA GLN A 156 5.68 13.17 6.72
C GLN A 156 4.91 13.00 5.41
N PHE A 157 5.62 12.78 4.30
CA PHE A 157 4.98 12.56 3.02
C PHE A 157 4.19 11.23 2.98
N SER A 158 4.72 10.15 3.54
CA SER A 158 3.96 8.88 3.62
C SER A 158 2.67 9.03 4.43
N ARG A 159 2.67 9.82 5.52
CA ARG A 159 1.46 10.14 6.29
C ARG A 159 0.44 10.95 5.49
N LEU A 160 0.91 11.88 4.66
CA LEU A 160 0.04 12.65 3.77
C LEU A 160 -0.66 11.72 2.76
N VAL A 161 0.11 10.85 2.11
CA VAL A 161 -0.44 9.87 1.15
C VAL A 161 -1.39 8.89 1.84
N ALA A 162 -1.05 8.45 3.05
CA ALA A 162 -1.88 7.56 3.86
C ALA A 162 -3.28 8.13 4.16
N GLY A 163 -3.41 9.45 4.25
CA GLY A 163 -4.70 10.12 4.43
C GLY A 163 -5.62 10.07 3.21
N GLY A 164 -5.09 9.73 2.03
CA GLY A 164 -5.83 9.67 0.76
C GLY A 164 -6.27 8.26 0.35
N VAL A 165 -6.02 7.24 1.17
CA VAL A 165 -6.36 5.83 0.86
C VAL A 165 -7.07 5.16 2.04
N PRO A 166 -7.90 4.11 1.80
CA PRO A 166 -8.66 3.45 2.86
C PRO A 166 -7.82 2.84 3.97
N ARG A 167 -6.67 2.26 3.62
CA ARG A 167 -5.73 1.61 4.57
C ARG A 167 -4.31 1.75 4.08
N VAL A 168 -3.36 1.64 5.02
CA VAL A 168 -1.94 1.55 4.69
C VAL A 168 -1.33 0.39 5.46
N TRP A 169 -0.51 -0.39 4.76
CA TRP A 169 0.34 -1.42 5.32
C TRP A 169 1.80 -1.08 5.04
N GLU A 170 2.67 -1.30 5.99
CA GLU A 170 4.10 -1.07 5.84
C GLU A 170 4.83 -2.41 5.82
N LEU A 171 5.57 -2.68 4.75
CA LEU A 171 6.41 -3.86 4.60
C LEU A 171 7.86 -3.44 4.88
N PRO A 172 8.51 -4.03 5.88
CA PRO A 172 9.88 -3.69 6.24
C PRO A 172 10.87 -4.06 5.15
N TRP A 173 12.08 -3.54 5.25
CA TRP A 173 13.21 -4.00 4.45
C TRP A 173 13.56 -5.44 4.83
N VAL A 174 13.69 -6.31 3.82
CA VAL A 174 14.10 -7.70 3.98
C VAL A 174 15.39 -7.90 3.20
N GLU A 175 16.51 -7.98 3.92
CA GLU A 175 17.87 -8.04 3.34
C GLU A 175 18.05 -9.31 2.52
N GLU A 176 17.53 -10.43 2.99
CA GLU A 176 17.65 -11.74 2.33
C GLU A 176 17.05 -11.72 0.92
N TRP A 177 15.91 -11.08 0.75
CA TRP A 177 15.28 -10.95 -0.56
C TRP A 177 16.09 -10.04 -1.48
N ARG A 178 16.72 -9.02 -0.91
CA ARG A 178 17.62 -8.13 -1.67
C ARG A 178 18.86 -8.86 -2.16
N LEU A 179 19.35 -9.82 -1.41
CA LEU A 179 20.50 -10.67 -1.73
C LEU A 179 20.14 -11.86 -2.64
N GLY A 180 18.87 -11.98 -3.06
CA GLY A 180 18.41 -12.99 -4.01
C GLY A 180 17.87 -14.27 -3.36
N ALA A 181 17.60 -14.27 -2.03
CA ALA A 181 16.88 -15.37 -1.42
C ALA A 181 15.46 -15.49 -2.01
N PRO A 182 14.91 -16.70 -2.11
CA PRO A 182 13.55 -16.91 -2.60
C PRO A 182 12.55 -16.10 -1.78
N VAL A 183 11.65 -15.41 -2.46
CA VAL A 183 10.54 -14.71 -1.84
C VAL A 183 9.44 -15.73 -1.57
N SER A 184 9.25 -16.10 -0.33
CA SER A 184 8.20 -17.01 0.11
C SER A 184 7.75 -16.65 1.52
N GLU A 185 6.60 -17.16 1.91
CA GLU A 185 6.08 -16.97 3.26
C GLU A 185 6.95 -17.65 4.31
N ASP A 186 7.53 -18.80 3.98
CA ASP A 186 8.42 -19.57 4.86
C ASP A 186 9.72 -18.82 5.16
N THR A 187 10.20 -18.00 4.21
CA THR A 187 11.42 -17.18 4.37
C THR A 187 11.11 -15.78 4.88
N ALA A 188 9.84 -15.42 5.00
CA ALA A 188 9.42 -14.09 5.41
C ALA A 188 9.67 -13.85 6.90
N PRO A 189 10.21 -12.69 7.30
CA PRO A 189 10.26 -12.28 8.70
C PRO A 189 8.87 -12.25 9.34
N LYS A 190 8.78 -12.49 10.66
CA LYS A 190 7.51 -12.53 11.42
C LYS A 190 6.63 -11.29 11.21
N ASP A 191 7.22 -10.13 11.02
CA ASP A 191 6.48 -8.89 10.77
C ASP A 191 5.82 -8.88 9.39
N VAL A 192 6.48 -9.50 8.40
CA VAL A 192 5.90 -9.70 7.06
C VAL A 192 4.76 -10.72 7.11
N SER A 193 4.93 -11.83 7.83
CA SER A 193 3.87 -12.85 7.99
C SER A 193 2.61 -12.25 8.61
N ARG A 194 2.73 -11.45 9.66
CA ARG A 194 1.59 -10.71 10.26
C ARG A 194 0.91 -9.77 9.26
N LEU A 195 1.71 -9.07 8.45
CA LEU A 195 1.18 -8.20 7.41
C LEU A 195 0.38 -9.00 6.38
N LEU A 196 0.90 -10.16 5.94
CA LEU A 196 0.20 -11.04 5.01
C LEU A 196 -1.14 -11.54 5.58
N ASP A 197 -1.19 -11.89 6.87
CA ASP A 197 -2.43 -12.26 7.54
C ASP A 197 -3.47 -11.12 7.54
N HIS A 198 -3.02 -9.89 7.79
CA HIS A 198 -3.89 -8.72 7.70
C HIS A 198 -4.38 -8.49 6.27
N LEU A 199 -3.52 -8.65 5.26
CA LEU A 199 -3.88 -8.53 3.85
C LEU A 199 -4.86 -9.63 3.43
N ARG A 200 -4.65 -10.87 3.86
CA ARG A 200 -5.59 -11.98 3.64
C ARG A 200 -6.96 -11.65 4.18
N THR A 201 -7.02 -11.24 5.43
CA THR A 201 -8.29 -10.90 6.08
C THR A 201 -8.99 -9.72 5.39
N ALA A 202 -8.24 -8.68 5.04
CA ALA A 202 -8.78 -7.48 4.43
C ALA A 202 -9.20 -7.65 2.97
N CYS A 203 -8.45 -8.46 2.20
CA CYS A 203 -8.58 -8.52 0.75
C CYS A 203 -9.19 -9.82 0.22
N LEU A 204 -9.01 -10.96 0.92
CA LEU A 204 -9.41 -12.26 0.40
C LEU A 204 -10.70 -12.81 1.02
N VAL A 205 -11.08 -12.35 2.22
CA VAL A 205 -12.34 -12.76 2.84
C VAL A 205 -13.51 -12.09 2.07
N PRO A 206 -14.48 -12.86 1.57
CA PRO A 206 -15.67 -12.27 0.94
C PRO A 206 -16.40 -11.43 1.99
N THR A 207 -16.63 -10.15 1.68
CA THR A 207 -17.58 -9.34 2.47
C THR A 207 -18.96 -9.94 2.27
N SER A 208 -19.49 -10.63 3.29
CA SER A 208 -20.87 -11.10 3.31
C SER A 208 -21.78 -9.87 3.17
N SER A 209 -22.35 -9.71 1.99
CA SER A 209 -23.41 -8.73 1.78
C SER A 209 -24.60 -9.18 2.62
N THR A 210 -24.78 -8.58 3.79
CA THR A 210 -26.02 -8.72 4.55
C THR A 210 -27.11 -8.01 3.74
N ASN A 211 -27.74 -8.76 2.85
CA ASN A 211 -29.02 -8.37 2.26
C ASN A 211 -30.05 -8.35 3.39
N HIS A 212 -30.19 -7.22 4.04
CA HIS A 212 -31.38 -6.95 4.85
C HIS A 212 -32.49 -6.53 3.88
N HIS A 213 -33.30 -7.49 3.49
CA HIS A 213 -34.56 -7.23 2.80
C HIS A 213 -35.59 -6.91 3.89
N PRO A 214 -36.12 -5.70 4.00
CA PRO A 214 -37.29 -5.45 4.86
C PRO A 214 -38.55 -5.95 4.13
N SER A 215 -39.25 -6.85 4.76
CA SER A 215 -40.61 -7.25 4.42
C SER A 215 -41.61 -6.17 4.83
#